data_823e956a052b8c4e0da99c9e780c4d45
#
_entry.id   823e956a052b8c4e0da99c9e780c4d45
#
_cell.length_a   1.000
_cell.length_b   1.000
_cell.length_c   1.000
_cell.angle_alpha   90.00
_cell.angle_beta   90.00
_cell.angle_gamma   90.00
#
_symmetry.space_group_name_H-M   'P 1'
#
loop_
_entity.id
_entity.type
_entity.pdbx_description
1 polymer ?
#
loop_
_entity_poly.entity_id
_entity_poly.type
_entity_poly.pdbx_seq_one_letter_code
_entity_poly.pdbx_strand_id
1 'polypeptide(L)'
;MNEIKQYTLSVFTENRAGLLMRVVMVFTRRHINIESLTTSQSSIDGVFRFTIVVNVTEEQVKKLVQQLDKQVDVLKAFYYEDEDIINQEIALYKVPIAAYQDPGKMILLMRKHHARILTVEKEFVVIEKSGLEEETTALLEELRQYGIYEFVRSGRVAVAKPMEQLNNYLKSMEMAEMN
;
A
#
# COMPACT_ATOMS: atom_id res chain seq x y z
N MET A 1 21.60 2.40 -18.80
CA MET A 1 21.11 3.37 -17.79
C MET A 1 20.16 2.57 -16.90
N ASN A 2 20.37 2.60 -15.59
CA ASN A 2 19.46 1.91 -14.67
C ASN A 2 18.15 2.71 -14.61
N GLU A 3 17.12 2.20 -15.26
CA GLU A 3 15.80 2.80 -15.28
C GLU A 3 15.19 2.78 -13.86
N ILE A 4 14.61 3.90 -13.43
CA ILE A 4 13.88 3.99 -12.17
C ILE A 4 12.48 3.45 -12.42
N LYS A 5 12.08 2.47 -11.63
CA LYS A 5 10.75 1.86 -11.65
C LYS A 5 10.14 1.88 -10.25
N GLN A 6 8.84 1.73 -10.20
CA GLN A 6 8.13 1.53 -8.95
C GLN A 6 8.22 0.05 -8.54
N TYR A 7 8.62 -0.18 -7.30
CA TYR A 7 8.64 -1.51 -6.69
C TYR A 7 7.80 -1.54 -5.43
N THR A 8 7.11 -2.65 -5.23
CA THR A 8 6.39 -2.95 -3.99
C THR A 8 7.17 -4.00 -3.20
N LEU A 9 7.60 -3.65 -2.00
CA LEU A 9 8.26 -4.57 -1.09
C LEU A 9 7.25 -5.14 -0.10
N SER A 10 7.30 -6.44 0.14
CA SER A 10 6.60 -7.12 1.24
C SER A 10 7.64 -7.58 2.24
N VAL A 11 7.62 -6.99 3.44
CA VAL A 11 8.58 -7.30 4.51
C VAL A 11 7.82 -7.96 5.66
N PHE A 12 8.13 -9.20 5.93
CA PHE A 12 7.54 -9.99 7.02
C PHE A 12 8.44 -9.94 8.24
N THR A 13 7.85 -9.70 9.39
CA THR A 13 8.60 -9.42 10.61
C THR A 13 7.91 -10.02 11.82
N GLU A 14 8.63 -10.20 12.91
CA GLU A 14 8.02 -10.43 14.21
C GLU A 14 7.27 -9.15 14.68
N ASN A 15 6.29 -9.32 15.58
CA ASN A 15 5.60 -8.19 16.19
C ASN A 15 6.37 -7.66 17.39
N ARG A 16 7.34 -6.77 17.14
CA ARG A 16 8.14 -6.14 18.21
C ARG A 16 8.13 -4.61 18.14
N ALA A 17 8.09 -3.99 19.30
CA ALA A 17 8.17 -2.52 19.40
C ALA A 17 9.48 -2.01 18.78
N GLY A 18 9.39 -0.90 18.06
CA GLY A 18 10.55 -0.25 17.41
C GLY A 18 10.98 -0.85 16.07
N LEU A 19 10.36 -1.94 15.63
CA LEU A 19 10.75 -2.60 14.39
C LEU A 19 10.47 -1.75 13.14
N LEU A 20 9.35 -1.06 13.10
CA LEU A 20 9.05 -0.09 12.03
C LEU A 20 10.19 0.90 11.83
N MET A 21 10.73 1.44 12.93
CA MET A 21 11.86 2.38 12.86
C MET A 21 13.10 1.73 12.23
N ARG A 22 13.41 0.49 12.59
CA ARG A 22 14.58 -0.23 12.02
C ARG A 22 14.40 -0.49 10.53
N VAL A 23 13.21 -0.88 10.09
CA VAL A 23 12.89 -1.06 8.67
C VAL A 23 13.06 0.27 7.93
N VAL A 24 12.44 1.36 8.40
CA VAL A 24 12.53 2.70 7.78
C VAL A 24 13.97 3.21 7.72
N MET A 25 14.80 2.93 8.74
CA MET A 25 16.21 3.33 8.77
C MET A 25 17.04 2.72 7.63
N VAL A 26 16.67 1.56 7.09
CA VAL A 26 17.35 0.97 5.92
C VAL A 26 17.18 1.85 4.68
N PHE A 27 16.00 2.42 4.49
CA PHE A 27 15.69 3.35 3.38
C PHE A 27 16.36 4.70 3.61
N THR A 28 16.25 5.25 4.83
CA THR A 28 16.84 6.55 5.20
C THR A 28 18.34 6.59 4.96
N ARG A 29 19.08 5.55 5.36
CA ARG A 29 20.54 5.45 5.16
C ARG A 29 20.96 5.41 3.70
N ARG A 30 20.03 5.08 2.79
CA ARG A 30 20.25 5.04 1.35
C ARG A 30 19.67 6.23 0.61
N HIS A 31 19.10 7.19 1.35
CA HIS A 31 18.40 8.35 0.78
C HIS A 31 17.29 7.94 -0.20
N ILE A 32 16.59 6.82 0.09
CA ILE A 32 15.46 6.33 -0.70
C ILE A 32 14.18 6.83 -0.04
N ASN A 33 13.36 7.51 -0.83
CA ASN A 33 12.04 7.94 -0.40
C ASN A 33 11.07 6.75 -0.35
N ILE A 34 10.22 6.70 0.68
CA ILE A 34 9.11 5.76 0.78
C ILE A 34 7.85 6.49 0.28
N GLU A 35 7.30 6.04 -0.83
CA GLU A 35 6.10 6.63 -1.42
C GLU A 35 4.85 6.24 -0.63
N SER A 36 4.81 4.99 -0.18
CA SER A 36 3.68 4.44 0.58
C SER A 36 4.18 3.38 1.55
N LEU A 37 3.59 3.35 2.74
CA LEU A 37 3.87 2.35 3.77
C LEU A 37 2.57 1.95 4.46
N THR A 38 2.24 0.67 4.42
CA THR A 38 1.19 0.06 5.23
C THR A 38 1.76 -1.06 6.07
N THR A 39 1.21 -1.24 7.25
CA THR A 39 1.56 -2.33 8.14
C THR A 39 0.31 -2.98 8.70
N SER A 40 0.28 -4.30 8.74
CA SER A 40 -0.82 -5.08 9.28
C SER A 40 -0.32 -6.44 9.79
N GLN A 41 -1.12 -7.08 10.62
CA GLN A 41 -0.91 -8.49 10.96
C GLN A 41 -1.04 -9.32 9.68
N SER A 42 -0.17 -10.32 9.52
CA SER A 42 -0.26 -11.29 8.44
C SER A 42 -1.25 -12.41 8.78
N SER A 43 -1.41 -13.38 7.88
CA SER A 43 -2.18 -14.60 8.16
C SER A 43 -1.48 -15.58 9.10
N ILE A 44 -0.24 -15.31 9.50
CA ILE A 44 0.56 -16.12 10.42
C ILE A 44 0.57 -15.41 11.77
N ASP A 45 0.22 -16.12 12.84
CA ASP A 45 0.20 -15.55 14.17
C ASP A 45 1.57 -15.02 14.60
N GLY A 46 1.59 -13.81 15.17
CA GLY A 46 2.81 -13.14 15.61
C GLY A 46 3.64 -12.52 14.49
N VAL A 47 3.24 -12.69 13.22
CA VAL A 47 3.95 -12.14 12.07
C VAL A 47 3.21 -10.90 11.53
N PHE A 48 3.94 -9.79 11.42
CA PHE A 48 3.48 -8.56 10.76
C PHE A 48 4.03 -8.47 9.34
N ARG A 49 3.28 -7.79 8.49
CA ARG A 49 3.67 -7.49 7.12
C ARG A 49 3.71 -5.98 6.92
N PHE A 50 4.83 -5.49 6.41
CA PHE A 50 4.93 -4.15 5.83
C PHE A 50 4.82 -4.25 4.31
N THR A 51 3.97 -3.43 3.72
CA THR A 51 3.93 -3.21 2.28
C THR A 51 4.48 -1.81 2.02
N ILE A 52 5.60 -1.74 1.33
CA ILE A 52 6.39 -0.51 1.13
C ILE A 52 6.53 -0.27 -0.37
N VAL A 53 6.19 0.94 -0.83
CA VAL A 53 6.34 1.35 -2.23
C VAL A 53 7.50 2.32 -2.35
N VAL A 54 8.37 2.08 -3.33
CA VAL A 54 9.54 2.92 -3.63
C VAL A 54 9.77 3.07 -5.12
N ASN A 55 10.35 4.19 -5.54
CA ASN A 55 10.81 4.45 -6.91
C ASN A 55 12.33 4.36 -6.93
N VAL A 56 12.87 3.27 -7.45
CA VAL A 56 14.31 2.97 -7.44
C VAL A 56 14.72 2.17 -8.68
N THR A 57 16.03 1.96 -8.87
CA THR A 57 16.52 1.03 -9.89
C THR A 57 16.45 -0.41 -9.40
N GLU A 58 16.46 -1.36 -10.32
CA GLU A 58 16.47 -2.80 -10.00
C GLU A 58 17.65 -3.19 -9.08
N GLU A 59 18.82 -2.61 -9.32
CA GLU A 59 20.00 -2.85 -8.48
C GLU A 59 19.77 -2.35 -7.04
N GLN A 60 19.14 -1.19 -6.90
CA GLN A 60 18.85 -0.61 -5.58
C GLN A 60 17.83 -1.44 -4.81
N VAL A 61 16.74 -1.91 -5.46
CA VAL A 61 15.74 -2.73 -4.76
C VAL A 61 16.31 -4.07 -4.33
N LYS A 62 17.15 -4.72 -5.15
CA LYS A 62 17.86 -5.96 -4.76
C LYS A 62 18.74 -5.75 -3.53
N LYS A 63 19.49 -4.66 -3.48
CA LYS A 63 20.32 -4.31 -2.30
C LYS A 63 19.47 -3.98 -1.06
N LEU A 64 18.30 -3.35 -1.25
CA LEU A 64 17.35 -3.08 -0.15
C LEU A 64 16.86 -4.39 0.48
N VAL A 65 16.35 -5.30 -0.33
CA VAL A 65 15.83 -6.59 0.15
C VAL A 65 16.92 -7.37 0.89
N GLN A 66 18.14 -7.46 0.34
CA GLN A 66 19.26 -8.11 1.01
C GLN A 66 19.61 -7.49 2.37
N GLN A 67 19.43 -6.18 2.54
CA GLN A 67 19.67 -5.51 3.81
C GLN A 67 18.52 -5.68 4.80
N LEU A 68 17.29 -5.71 4.32
CA LEU A 68 16.13 -6.01 5.13
C LEU A 68 16.20 -7.44 5.67
N ASP A 69 16.54 -8.42 4.84
CA ASP A 69 16.74 -9.82 5.23
C ASP A 69 17.83 -10.01 6.31
N LYS A 70 18.76 -9.06 6.45
CA LYS A 70 19.80 -9.10 7.49
C LYS A 70 19.39 -8.49 8.82
N GLN A 71 18.21 -7.87 8.92
CA GLN A 71 17.72 -7.34 10.19
C GLN A 71 17.23 -8.49 11.08
N VAL A 72 17.59 -8.45 12.35
CA VAL A 72 17.36 -9.56 13.32
C VAL A 72 15.89 -9.96 13.41
N ASP A 73 14.96 -9.01 13.35
CA ASP A 73 13.55 -9.30 13.53
C ASP A 73 12.76 -9.35 12.19
N VAL A 74 13.47 -9.35 11.05
CA VAL A 74 12.88 -9.52 9.72
C VAL A 74 12.96 -11.00 9.35
N LEU A 75 11.81 -11.62 9.15
CA LEU A 75 11.72 -13.03 8.76
C LEU A 75 12.05 -13.19 7.29
N LYS A 76 11.48 -12.34 6.44
CA LYS A 76 11.73 -12.33 5.00
C LYS A 76 11.27 -11.03 4.35
N ALA A 77 12.01 -10.60 3.33
CA ALA A 77 11.62 -9.50 2.45
C ALA A 77 11.56 -9.98 0.99
N PHE A 78 10.56 -9.49 0.26
CA PHE A 78 10.36 -9.71 -1.16
C PHE A 78 10.16 -8.36 -1.85
N TYR A 79 10.46 -8.30 -3.15
CA TYR A 79 10.10 -7.16 -3.99
C TYR A 79 9.39 -7.64 -5.26
N TYR A 80 8.52 -6.80 -5.79
CA TYR A 80 7.68 -7.09 -6.95
C TYR A 80 7.58 -5.86 -7.84
N GLU A 81 7.50 -6.06 -9.14
CA GLU A 81 7.00 -5.08 -10.10
C GLU A 81 5.46 -5.08 -10.10
N ASP A 82 4.82 -4.04 -10.63
CA ASP A 82 3.36 -3.92 -10.58
C ASP A 82 2.64 -5.07 -11.34
N GLU A 83 3.28 -5.62 -12.37
CA GLU A 83 2.76 -6.76 -13.12
C GLU A 83 2.75 -8.09 -12.32
N ASP A 84 3.55 -8.19 -11.26
CA ASP A 84 3.66 -9.38 -10.41
C ASP A 84 2.71 -9.39 -9.21
N ILE A 85 1.93 -8.34 -9.04
CA ILE A 85 1.04 -8.17 -7.88
C ILE A 85 -0.39 -7.85 -8.31
N ILE A 86 -1.31 -8.06 -7.37
CA ILE A 86 -2.63 -7.45 -7.36
C ILE A 86 -2.64 -6.49 -6.19
N ASN A 87 -2.85 -5.21 -6.47
CA ASN A 87 -2.79 -4.18 -5.44
C ASN A 87 -4.02 -3.27 -5.48
N GLN A 88 -4.32 -2.69 -4.34
CA GLN A 88 -5.33 -1.65 -4.19
C GLN A 88 -4.98 -0.72 -3.03
N GLU A 89 -5.64 0.42 -3.01
CA GLU A 89 -5.68 1.37 -1.90
C GLU A 89 -7.12 1.82 -1.66
N ILE A 90 -7.38 2.45 -0.52
CA ILE A 90 -8.66 3.05 -0.19
C ILE A 90 -8.47 4.56 -0.09
N ALA A 91 -9.33 5.32 -0.75
CA ALA A 91 -9.36 6.78 -0.66
C ALA A 91 -10.69 7.26 -0.10
N LEU A 92 -10.64 8.28 0.77
CA LEU A 92 -11.79 8.97 1.32
C LEU A 92 -11.74 10.44 0.87
N TYR A 93 -12.89 10.92 0.42
CA TYR A 93 -13.08 12.29 -0.08
C TYR A 93 -14.20 12.94 0.71
N LYS A 94 -13.89 14.02 1.43
CA LYS A 94 -14.87 14.83 2.12
C LYS A 94 -15.18 16.07 1.29
N VAL A 95 -16.40 16.16 0.83
CA VAL A 95 -16.88 17.26 -0.04
C VAL A 95 -18.02 18.02 0.63
N PRO A 96 -18.25 19.32 0.29
CA PRO A 96 -19.39 20.06 0.80
C PRO A 96 -20.72 19.39 0.47
N ILE A 97 -21.73 19.51 1.33
CA ILE A 97 -23.09 19.02 1.03
C ILE A 97 -23.67 19.64 -0.24
N ALA A 98 -23.22 20.85 -0.61
CA ALA A 98 -23.58 21.48 -1.87
C ALA A 98 -23.23 20.64 -3.11
N ALA A 99 -22.20 19.80 -3.04
CA ALA A 99 -21.85 18.83 -4.09
C ALA A 99 -22.98 17.80 -4.33
N TYR A 100 -23.83 17.57 -3.35
CA TYR A 100 -24.96 16.62 -3.40
C TYR A 100 -26.31 17.31 -3.74
N GLN A 101 -26.31 18.61 -4.07
CA GLN A 101 -27.54 19.32 -4.46
C GLN A 101 -28.16 18.80 -5.76
N ASP A 102 -27.34 18.19 -6.65
CA ASP A 102 -27.82 17.41 -7.80
C ASP A 102 -27.47 15.93 -7.59
N PRO A 103 -28.37 15.19 -6.91
CA PRO A 103 -28.12 13.77 -6.62
C PRO A 103 -27.92 12.93 -7.89
N GLY A 104 -28.53 13.32 -9.01
CA GLY A 104 -28.41 12.62 -10.28
C GLY A 104 -26.98 12.66 -10.82
N LYS A 105 -26.35 13.83 -10.82
CA LYS A 105 -24.96 13.98 -11.24
C LYS A 105 -23.99 13.24 -10.31
N MET A 106 -24.21 13.35 -9.00
CA MET A 106 -23.36 12.68 -8.03
C MET A 106 -23.47 11.16 -8.18
N ILE A 107 -24.66 10.61 -8.37
CA ILE A 107 -24.86 9.17 -8.58
C ILE A 107 -24.16 8.71 -9.87
N LEU A 108 -24.23 9.48 -10.95
CA LEU A 108 -23.53 9.17 -12.20
C LEU A 108 -22.01 9.17 -12.00
N LEU A 109 -21.47 10.15 -11.26
CA LEU A 109 -20.05 10.21 -10.93
C LEU A 109 -19.62 8.98 -10.09
N MET A 110 -20.41 8.62 -9.08
CA MET A 110 -20.14 7.44 -8.26
C MET A 110 -20.12 6.16 -9.11
N ARG A 111 -21.08 6.00 -10.01
CA ARG A 111 -21.14 4.85 -10.94
C ARG A 111 -19.95 4.82 -11.89
N LYS A 112 -19.59 5.97 -12.47
CA LYS A 112 -18.44 6.09 -13.39
C LYS A 112 -17.14 5.61 -12.74
N HIS A 113 -16.93 5.97 -11.48
CA HIS A 113 -15.69 5.65 -10.75
C HIS A 113 -15.80 4.41 -9.86
N HIS A 114 -16.93 3.69 -9.86
CA HIS A 114 -17.19 2.60 -8.93
C HIS A 114 -16.92 3.00 -7.46
N ALA A 115 -17.29 4.25 -7.13
CA ALA A 115 -17.19 4.82 -5.79
C ALA A 115 -18.52 4.70 -5.06
N ARG A 116 -18.50 4.84 -3.74
CA ARG A 116 -19.70 4.83 -2.92
C ARG A 116 -19.74 5.99 -1.92
N ILE A 117 -20.93 6.43 -1.59
CA ILE A 117 -21.16 7.38 -0.51
C ILE A 117 -21.14 6.60 0.82
N LEU A 118 -20.24 6.98 1.73
CA LEU A 118 -20.17 6.40 3.07
C LEU A 118 -21.17 7.05 4.02
N THR A 119 -21.23 8.38 4.01
CA THR A 119 -22.16 9.14 4.86
C THR A 119 -22.53 10.46 4.23
N VAL A 120 -23.72 10.94 4.58
CA VAL A 120 -24.21 12.27 4.23
C VAL A 120 -24.55 12.98 5.53
N GLU A 121 -23.87 14.08 5.81
CA GLU A 121 -24.03 14.92 6.98
C GLU A 121 -24.66 16.26 6.60
N LYS A 122 -24.99 17.08 7.59
CA LYS A 122 -25.63 18.39 7.34
C LYS A 122 -24.75 19.33 6.47
N GLU A 123 -23.44 19.23 6.61
CA GLU A 123 -22.50 20.14 5.99
C GLU A 123 -21.61 19.51 4.92
N PHE A 124 -21.49 18.17 4.94
CA PHE A 124 -20.59 17.46 4.05
C PHE A 124 -21.08 16.05 3.69
N VAL A 125 -20.47 15.51 2.65
CA VAL A 125 -20.61 14.11 2.21
C VAL A 125 -19.23 13.48 2.23
N VAL A 126 -19.15 12.22 2.69
CA VAL A 126 -17.93 11.41 2.58
C VAL A 126 -18.13 10.33 1.53
N ILE A 127 -17.24 10.34 0.56
CA ILE A 127 -17.18 9.37 -0.54
C ILE A 127 -15.99 8.45 -0.30
N GLU A 128 -16.13 7.18 -0.62
CA GLU A 128 -15.07 6.18 -0.57
C GLU A 128 -14.88 5.57 -1.96
N LYS A 129 -13.62 5.33 -2.32
CA LYS A 129 -13.23 4.53 -3.46
C LYS A 129 -12.04 3.63 -3.11
N SER A 130 -12.20 2.33 -3.43
CA SER A 130 -11.09 1.38 -3.49
C SER A 130 -10.65 1.21 -4.94
N GLY A 131 -9.37 1.16 -5.19
CA GLY A 131 -8.82 0.99 -6.54
C GLY A 131 -7.31 1.24 -6.60
N LEU A 132 -6.80 1.35 -7.82
CA LEU A 132 -5.42 1.76 -8.05
C LEU A 132 -5.24 3.26 -7.74
N GLU A 133 -4.01 3.67 -7.50
CA GLU A 133 -3.67 5.07 -7.23
C GLU A 133 -4.18 6.02 -8.32
N GLU A 134 -4.04 5.62 -9.58
CA GLU A 134 -4.51 6.39 -10.74
C GLU A 134 -6.02 6.57 -10.74
N GLU A 135 -6.77 5.52 -10.36
CA GLU A 135 -8.24 5.57 -10.29
C GLU A 135 -8.73 6.44 -9.14
N THR A 136 -8.09 6.36 -7.98
CA THR A 136 -8.42 7.21 -6.82
C THR A 136 -8.06 8.66 -7.09
N THR A 137 -6.97 8.92 -7.79
CA THR A 137 -6.55 10.26 -8.24
C THR A 137 -7.51 10.82 -9.28
N ALA A 138 -7.96 10.01 -10.25
CA ALA A 138 -8.93 10.46 -11.26
C ALA A 138 -10.24 10.94 -10.63
N LEU A 139 -10.76 10.24 -9.63
CA LEU A 139 -11.94 10.70 -8.89
C LEU A 139 -11.66 11.99 -8.12
N LEU A 140 -10.49 12.14 -7.49
CA LEU A 140 -10.09 13.37 -6.79
C LEU A 140 -10.16 14.57 -7.73
N GLU A 141 -9.58 14.44 -8.93
CA GLU A 141 -9.57 15.56 -9.90
C GLU A 141 -11.00 15.95 -10.33
N GLU A 142 -11.89 14.97 -10.54
CA GLU A 142 -13.28 15.29 -10.88
C GLU A 142 -14.07 15.88 -9.71
N LEU A 143 -13.73 15.54 -8.47
CA LEU A 143 -14.37 16.10 -7.28
C LEU A 143 -13.88 17.53 -6.96
N ARG A 144 -12.72 17.96 -7.46
CA ARG A 144 -12.18 19.32 -7.21
C ARG A 144 -13.15 20.43 -7.60
N GLN A 145 -13.96 20.25 -8.65
CA GLN A 145 -14.95 21.22 -9.08
C GLN A 145 -16.05 21.51 -8.05
N TYR A 146 -16.29 20.57 -7.14
CA TYR A 146 -17.27 20.70 -6.05
C TYR A 146 -16.66 21.26 -4.77
N GLY A 147 -15.32 21.40 -4.72
CA GLY A 147 -14.57 21.72 -3.52
C GLY A 147 -14.26 20.45 -2.71
N ILE A 148 -13.02 20.35 -2.22
CA ILE A 148 -12.57 19.25 -1.35
C ILE A 148 -12.23 19.84 0.01
N TYR A 149 -12.91 19.37 1.06
CA TYR A 149 -12.57 19.75 2.43
C TYR A 149 -11.40 18.92 2.95
N GLU A 150 -11.37 17.62 2.60
CA GLU A 150 -10.33 16.72 3.05
C GLU A 150 -10.21 15.54 2.08
N PHE A 151 -9.00 15.10 1.84
CA PHE A 151 -8.67 13.90 1.08
C PHE A 151 -7.68 13.05 1.87
N VAL A 152 -8.00 11.78 2.04
CA VAL A 152 -7.14 10.81 2.71
C VAL A 152 -7.04 9.56 1.85
N ARG A 153 -5.83 9.03 1.72
CA ARG A 153 -5.56 7.79 1.02
C ARG A 153 -4.80 6.84 1.94
N SER A 154 -5.18 5.58 1.97
CA SER A 154 -4.37 4.55 2.61
C SER A 154 -3.07 4.34 1.82
N GLY A 155 -2.10 3.69 2.42
CA GLY A 155 -1.04 3.11 1.63
C GLY A 155 -1.55 1.89 0.84
N ARG A 156 -0.72 1.44 -0.12
CA ARG A 156 -0.98 0.26 -0.96
C ARG A 156 -1.09 -1.00 -0.11
N VAL A 157 -2.11 -1.81 -0.37
CA VAL A 157 -2.18 -3.22 0.02
C VAL A 157 -1.99 -4.07 -1.24
N ALA A 158 -1.23 -5.16 -1.15
CA ALA A 158 -0.90 -5.96 -2.31
C ALA A 158 -0.80 -7.44 -1.97
N VAL A 159 -1.13 -8.30 -2.93
CA VAL A 159 -0.85 -9.73 -2.89
C VAL A 159 -0.03 -10.11 -4.12
N ALA A 160 0.97 -10.96 -3.94
CA ALA A 160 1.80 -11.44 -5.04
C ALA A 160 1.01 -12.45 -5.90
N LYS A 161 1.16 -12.37 -7.22
CA LYS A 161 0.64 -13.38 -8.16
C LYS A 161 1.41 -14.70 -8.08
N PRO A 162 2.76 -14.71 -7.95
CA PRO A 162 3.49 -15.95 -7.74
C PRO A 162 3.06 -16.66 -6.45
N MET A 163 2.96 -17.99 -6.52
CA MET A 163 2.52 -18.83 -5.39
C MET A 163 3.62 -19.07 -4.33
N GLU A 164 4.80 -18.49 -4.51
CA GLU A 164 5.86 -18.50 -3.51
C GLU A 164 5.44 -17.61 -2.33
N GLN A 165 4.97 -18.27 -1.28
CA GLN A 165 4.48 -17.61 -0.08
C GLN A 165 5.50 -17.75 1.06
N LEU A 166 5.42 -16.85 2.04
CA LEU A 166 6.17 -16.93 3.28
C LEU A 166 6.06 -18.32 3.94
N ASN A 167 4.89 -18.97 3.88
CA ASN A 167 4.66 -20.32 4.39
C ASN A 167 5.61 -21.37 3.77
N ASN A 168 5.89 -21.27 2.46
CA ASN A 168 6.80 -22.19 1.79
C ASN A 168 8.24 -21.95 2.23
N TYR A 169 8.60 -20.68 2.42
CA TYR A 169 9.90 -20.29 2.93
C TYR A 169 10.10 -20.77 4.37
N LEU A 170 9.15 -20.56 5.27
CA LEU A 170 9.21 -21.01 6.65
C LEU A 170 9.30 -22.54 6.77
N LYS A 171 8.49 -23.27 6.00
CA LYS A 171 8.58 -24.74 5.93
C LYS A 171 9.96 -25.23 5.46
N SER A 172 10.57 -24.53 4.49
CA SER A 172 11.91 -24.88 4.02
C SER A 172 12.98 -24.65 5.09
N MET A 173 12.82 -23.65 5.94
CA MET A 173 13.72 -23.40 7.07
C MET A 173 13.56 -24.43 8.17
N GLU A 174 12.32 -24.77 8.56
CA GLU A 174 12.07 -25.84 9.54
C GLU A 174 12.67 -27.18 9.11
N MET A 175 12.56 -27.53 7.81
CA MET A 175 13.20 -28.73 7.27
C MET A 175 14.74 -28.68 7.28
N ALA A 176 15.31 -27.48 7.10
CA ALA A 176 16.76 -27.30 7.13
C ALA A 176 17.36 -27.35 8.53
N GLU A 177 16.61 -26.99 9.57
CA GLU A 177 17.01 -27.10 10.98
C GLU A 177 16.87 -28.51 11.54
N MET A 178 16.09 -29.36 10.88
CA MET A 178 15.89 -30.79 11.30
C MET A 178 16.92 -31.73 10.68
N ASN A 179 17.81 -31.29 9.80
CA ASN A 179 18.89 -32.07 9.19
C ASN A 179 20.27 -31.59 9.68
#